data_261ac6315cfd638024daf7c5f8904627
#
_entry.id   261ac6315cfd638024daf7c5f8904627
#
_cell.length_a   1.000
_cell.length_b   1.000
_cell.length_c   1.000
_cell.angle_alpha   90.00
_cell.angle_beta   90.00
_cell.angle_gamma   90.00
#
_symmetry.space_group_name_H-M   'P 1'
#
loop_
_entity.id
_entity.type
_entity.pdbx_description
1 polymer ?
#
loop_
_entity_poly.entity_id
_entity_poly.type
_entity_poly.pdbx_seq_one_letter_code
_entity_poly.pdbx_strand_id
1 'polypeptide(L)'
;MWSYISFRSLLAFMLALLISAWFGQHFIKYMRRKNFTETQRDAKIDPFGVQKIGVPSMGGIIIIASILVPCLLFGRLRNIYMLLTTVWFGLLGFLDDYIKIFKHNKDGLHPKAKIAGQMVLGLIVGLTLYLSPDAVIRENITKTRTVDKSEVIIHKSEPVKSTITTIPFFKNNNLSYTEIMSFCGPYKNAAGWLLFVIVTVLVITAVSNGANLNDGMDGMAAGNSAIIGLVLGLLAYVSSHIQFANYLNIMYIPGSQELVIFASAFVGAMIGFLWYNAYPAQIFMGDTGSLTIGGIIGVLAIIIHKELLLPLLCGVFLVESLSVILQVEYFKLGKRRGVKQRLFKRTPIHDNFRVLPSQLDPDCRYVFGNWPRSATHESKITVRFWIATILLAALTIITLKIR
;
A
#
# COMPACT_ATOMS: atom_id res chain seq x y z
N MET A 1 -23.41 -9.26 -20.80
CA MET A 1 -22.88 -9.35 -19.43
C MET A 1 -21.41 -8.92 -19.35
N TRP A 2 -20.54 -9.31 -20.26
CA TRP A 2 -19.10 -8.97 -20.26
C TRP A 2 -18.77 -7.48 -20.42
N SER A 3 -19.69 -6.64 -20.85
CA SER A 3 -19.53 -5.19 -20.94
C SER A 3 -19.66 -4.47 -19.59
N TYR A 4 -20.34 -5.07 -18.61
CA TYR A 4 -20.55 -4.48 -17.31
C TYR A 4 -19.33 -4.68 -16.39
N ILE A 5 -18.78 -3.57 -15.91
CA ILE A 5 -17.58 -3.55 -15.04
C ILE A 5 -17.87 -4.20 -13.69
N SER A 6 -19.05 -3.92 -13.10
CA SER A 6 -19.48 -4.52 -11.85
C SER A 6 -19.51 -6.07 -11.91
N PHE A 7 -19.95 -6.62 -13.02
CA PHE A 7 -19.94 -8.08 -13.23
C PHE A 7 -18.50 -8.63 -13.32
N ARG A 8 -17.65 -7.99 -14.13
CA ARG A 8 -16.24 -8.40 -14.29
C ARG A 8 -15.44 -8.25 -12.99
N SER A 9 -15.67 -7.18 -12.23
CA SER A 9 -15.00 -6.95 -10.95
C SER A 9 -15.42 -7.96 -9.88
N LEU A 10 -16.71 -8.33 -9.84
CA LEU A 10 -17.20 -9.37 -8.92
C LEU A 10 -16.62 -10.74 -9.27
N LEU A 11 -16.57 -11.08 -10.55
CA LEU A 11 -15.94 -12.34 -11.01
C LEU A 11 -14.45 -12.36 -10.70
N ALA A 12 -13.74 -11.23 -10.89
CA ALA A 12 -12.31 -11.11 -10.56
C ALA A 12 -12.07 -11.29 -9.06
N PHE A 13 -12.92 -10.69 -8.21
CA PHE A 13 -12.86 -10.88 -6.77
C PHE A 13 -13.08 -12.35 -6.37
N MET A 14 -14.16 -12.97 -6.86
CA MET A 14 -14.48 -14.36 -6.52
C MET A 14 -13.39 -15.33 -6.99
N LEU A 15 -12.91 -15.16 -8.23
CA LEU A 15 -11.87 -16.02 -8.78
C LEU A 15 -10.55 -15.84 -8.02
N ALA A 16 -10.16 -14.61 -7.67
CA ALA A 16 -8.97 -14.34 -6.87
C ALA A 16 -9.04 -15.02 -5.50
N LEU A 17 -10.18 -14.91 -4.82
CA LEU A 17 -10.42 -15.56 -3.53
C LEU A 17 -10.32 -17.09 -3.65
N LEU A 18 -10.97 -17.68 -4.66
CA LEU A 18 -10.95 -19.11 -4.87
C LEU A 18 -9.55 -19.65 -5.23
N ILE A 19 -8.81 -18.91 -6.09
CA ILE A 19 -7.42 -19.27 -6.41
C ILE A 19 -6.56 -19.20 -5.16
N SER A 20 -6.68 -18.13 -4.37
CA SER A 20 -5.91 -18.00 -3.13
C SER A 20 -6.19 -19.13 -2.15
N ALA A 21 -7.47 -19.51 -1.98
CA ALA A 21 -7.86 -20.60 -1.11
C ALA A 21 -7.40 -21.97 -1.63
N TRP A 22 -7.61 -22.26 -2.92
CA TRP A 22 -7.25 -23.56 -3.49
C TRP A 22 -5.73 -23.72 -3.68
N PHE A 23 -5.08 -22.76 -4.33
CA PHE A 23 -3.63 -22.78 -4.57
C PHE A 23 -2.87 -22.69 -3.26
N GLY A 24 -3.35 -21.88 -2.29
CA GLY A 24 -2.76 -21.73 -0.98
C GLY A 24 -2.58 -23.05 -0.25
N GLN A 25 -3.63 -23.91 -0.23
CA GLN A 25 -3.54 -25.22 0.40
C GLN A 25 -2.44 -26.10 -0.21
N HIS A 26 -2.36 -26.13 -1.54
CA HIS A 26 -1.36 -26.93 -2.26
C HIS A 26 0.05 -26.40 -2.07
N PHE A 27 0.20 -25.08 -2.13
CA PHE A 27 1.48 -24.42 -1.94
C PHE A 27 2.03 -24.60 -0.52
N ILE A 28 1.20 -24.46 0.52
CA ILE A 28 1.57 -24.72 1.90
C ILE A 28 2.04 -26.15 2.10
N LYS A 29 1.30 -27.14 1.57
CA LYS A 29 1.70 -28.54 1.64
C LYS A 29 3.03 -28.80 0.94
N TYR A 30 3.26 -28.19 -0.23
CA TYR A 30 4.52 -28.27 -0.96
C TYR A 30 5.70 -27.70 -0.14
N MET A 31 5.55 -26.50 0.39
CA MET A 31 6.58 -25.80 1.16
C MET A 31 6.95 -26.58 2.43
N ARG A 32 5.94 -27.12 3.16
CA ARG A 32 6.16 -27.96 4.34
C ARG A 32 6.90 -29.25 4.02
N ARG A 33 6.58 -29.93 2.91
CA ARG A 33 7.27 -31.16 2.46
C ARG A 33 8.75 -30.90 2.14
N LYS A 34 9.09 -29.71 1.69
CA LYS A 34 10.46 -29.31 1.35
C LYS A 34 11.21 -28.68 2.51
N ASN A 35 10.57 -28.51 3.68
CA ASN A 35 11.13 -27.82 4.86
C ASN A 35 11.61 -26.39 4.53
N PHE A 36 10.92 -25.68 3.62
CA PHE A 36 11.23 -24.30 3.27
C PHE A 36 10.63 -23.36 4.30
N THR A 37 11.30 -23.25 5.43
CA THR A 37 10.95 -22.36 6.54
C THR A 37 11.98 -21.26 6.67
N GLU A 38 11.57 -20.11 7.13
CA GLU A 38 12.49 -19.00 7.35
C GLU A 38 13.52 -19.33 8.44
N THR A 39 14.76 -18.93 8.22
CA THR A 39 15.85 -19.15 9.19
C THR A 39 15.60 -18.29 10.42
N GLN A 40 15.51 -18.96 11.59
CA GLN A 40 15.19 -18.28 12.84
C GLN A 40 16.22 -17.22 13.22
N ARG A 41 15.71 -16.09 13.70
CA ARG A 41 16.52 -15.13 14.46
C ARG A 41 16.75 -15.68 15.87
N ASP A 42 17.87 -15.30 16.50
CA ASP A 42 18.14 -15.68 17.88
C ASP A 42 16.97 -15.32 18.80
N ALA A 43 16.59 -16.22 19.70
CA ALA A 43 15.50 -16.02 20.66
C ALA A 43 15.66 -14.75 21.53
N LYS A 44 16.91 -14.27 21.69
CA LYS A 44 17.21 -12.97 22.35
C LYS A 44 16.76 -11.77 21.50
N ILE A 45 16.76 -11.92 20.16
CA ILE A 45 16.39 -10.86 19.22
C ILE A 45 14.90 -10.93 18.90
N ASP A 46 14.36 -12.16 18.77
CA ASP A 46 12.95 -12.39 18.51
C ASP A 46 12.38 -13.49 19.42
N PRO A 47 12.01 -13.17 20.66
CA PRO A 47 11.44 -14.13 21.61
C PRO A 47 10.08 -14.69 21.16
N PHE A 48 9.37 -14.00 20.26
CA PHE A 48 8.08 -14.45 19.72
C PHE A 48 8.22 -15.34 18.48
N GLY A 49 9.35 -15.26 17.76
CA GLY A 49 9.66 -16.11 16.61
C GLY A 49 9.76 -17.60 16.98
N VAL A 50 10.10 -17.92 18.23
CA VAL A 50 10.16 -19.31 18.71
C VAL A 50 8.80 -20.02 18.62
N GLN A 51 7.69 -19.31 18.78
CA GLN A 51 6.34 -19.88 18.66
C GLN A 51 5.92 -20.14 17.21
N LYS A 52 6.66 -19.60 16.23
CA LYS A 52 6.36 -19.66 14.79
C LYS A 52 7.28 -20.64 14.04
N ILE A 53 7.93 -21.55 14.78
CA ILE A 53 8.84 -22.55 14.19
C ILE A 53 8.07 -23.45 13.22
N GLY A 54 8.62 -23.65 12.02
CA GLY A 54 8.08 -24.58 11.03
C GLY A 54 6.94 -24.02 10.16
N VAL A 55 6.59 -22.75 10.32
CA VAL A 55 5.66 -22.08 9.40
C VAL A 55 6.42 -21.67 8.13
N PRO A 56 5.96 -22.08 6.94
CA PRO A 56 6.61 -21.67 5.69
C PRO A 56 6.41 -20.18 5.42
N SER A 57 7.37 -19.56 4.73
CA SER A 57 7.31 -18.19 4.22
C SER A 57 7.05 -18.16 2.71
N MET A 58 7.18 -17.00 2.04
CA MET A 58 6.92 -16.77 0.61
C MET A 58 5.44 -16.91 0.19
N GLY A 59 4.50 -16.68 1.11
CA GLY A 59 3.07 -16.69 0.83
C GLY A 59 2.64 -15.63 -0.21
N GLY A 60 3.49 -14.64 -0.45
CA GLY A 60 3.31 -13.65 -1.52
C GLY A 60 3.11 -14.25 -2.92
N ILE A 61 3.65 -15.45 -3.18
CA ILE A 61 3.43 -16.16 -4.46
C ILE A 61 1.95 -16.49 -4.65
N ILE A 62 1.25 -16.89 -3.57
CA ILE A 62 -0.19 -17.15 -3.60
C ILE A 62 -0.94 -15.88 -3.97
N ILE A 63 -0.59 -14.76 -3.33
CA ILE A 63 -1.20 -13.45 -3.57
C ILE A 63 -1.01 -13.02 -5.02
N ILE A 64 0.23 -13.07 -5.51
CA ILE A 64 0.59 -12.67 -6.89
C ILE A 64 -0.21 -13.50 -7.92
N ALA A 65 -0.20 -14.82 -7.78
CA ALA A 65 -0.96 -15.71 -8.67
C ALA A 65 -2.47 -15.40 -8.64
N SER A 66 -3.01 -15.16 -7.43
CA SER A 66 -4.43 -14.85 -7.23
C SER A 66 -4.84 -13.49 -7.80
N ILE A 67 -3.92 -12.55 -7.95
CA ILE A 67 -4.17 -11.26 -8.61
C ILE A 67 -4.01 -11.38 -10.12
N LEU A 68 -2.89 -11.98 -10.58
CA LEU A 68 -2.54 -11.97 -12.01
C LEU A 68 -3.56 -12.76 -12.85
N VAL A 69 -3.97 -13.95 -12.40
CA VAL A 69 -4.87 -14.82 -13.19
C VAL A 69 -6.21 -14.14 -13.46
N PRO A 70 -6.97 -13.63 -12.48
CA PRO A 70 -8.23 -12.93 -12.75
C PRO A 70 -8.04 -11.64 -13.57
N CYS A 71 -6.95 -10.91 -13.34
CA CYS A 71 -6.68 -9.68 -14.08
C CYS A 71 -6.37 -9.95 -15.56
N LEU A 72 -5.71 -11.05 -15.88
CA LEU A 72 -5.47 -11.47 -17.27
C LEU A 72 -6.74 -11.97 -17.95
N LEU A 73 -7.64 -12.61 -17.21
CA LEU A 73 -8.90 -13.16 -17.75
C LEU A 73 -9.97 -12.08 -17.94
N PHE A 74 -10.11 -11.17 -16.98
CA PHE A 74 -11.21 -10.19 -16.93
C PHE A 74 -10.78 -8.75 -17.17
N GLY A 75 -9.48 -8.43 -17.05
CA GLY A 75 -8.94 -7.10 -17.27
C GLY A 75 -8.69 -6.82 -18.76
N ARG A 76 -8.52 -5.52 -19.08
CA ARG A 76 -8.05 -5.07 -20.37
C ARG A 76 -6.61 -4.55 -20.25
N LEU A 77 -5.93 -4.34 -21.38
CA LEU A 77 -4.53 -3.88 -21.46
C LEU A 77 -4.23 -2.58 -20.67
N ARG A 78 -5.25 -1.78 -20.33
CA ARG A 78 -5.09 -0.59 -19.47
C ARG A 78 -4.58 -0.90 -18.05
N ASN A 79 -4.70 -2.15 -17.60
CA ASN A 79 -4.16 -2.60 -16.30
C ASN A 79 -2.67 -2.96 -16.36
N ILE A 80 -1.99 -2.73 -17.48
CA ILE A 80 -0.60 -3.16 -17.69
C ILE A 80 0.35 -2.60 -16.61
N TYR A 81 0.14 -1.36 -16.16
CA TYR A 81 0.94 -0.77 -15.09
C TYR A 81 0.80 -1.51 -13.76
N MET A 82 -0.42 -1.95 -13.46
CA MET A 82 -0.69 -2.71 -12.23
C MET A 82 -0.13 -4.13 -12.32
N LEU A 83 -0.22 -4.77 -13.49
CA LEU A 83 0.39 -6.08 -13.74
C LEU A 83 1.93 -6.00 -13.67
N LEU A 84 2.53 -4.99 -14.31
CA LEU A 84 3.96 -4.73 -14.23
C LEU A 84 4.40 -4.52 -12.77
N THR A 85 3.68 -3.71 -12.02
CA THR A 85 3.94 -3.45 -10.59
C THR A 85 3.91 -4.74 -9.79
N THR A 86 2.87 -5.57 -10.01
CA THR A 86 2.71 -6.83 -9.28
C THR A 86 3.87 -7.79 -9.55
N VAL A 87 4.26 -7.93 -10.82
CA VAL A 87 5.39 -8.79 -11.21
C VAL A 87 6.72 -8.22 -10.72
N TRP A 88 6.95 -6.91 -10.88
CA TRP A 88 8.21 -6.26 -10.49
C TRP A 88 8.49 -6.37 -8.99
N PHE A 89 7.53 -5.96 -8.16
CA PHE A 89 7.67 -6.08 -6.71
C PHE A 89 7.66 -7.53 -6.24
N GLY A 90 6.88 -8.39 -6.91
CA GLY A 90 6.89 -9.82 -6.68
C GLY A 90 8.27 -10.42 -6.89
N LEU A 91 8.94 -10.08 -7.98
CA LEU A 91 10.32 -10.53 -8.25
C LEU A 91 11.32 -9.94 -7.24
N LEU A 92 11.20 -8.65 -6.91
CA LEU A 92 12.07 -7.99 -5.94
C LEU A 92 11.99 -8.66 -4.56
N GLY A 93 10.77 -8.90 -4.07
CA GLY A 93 10.54 -9.59 -2.80
C GLY A 93 10.92 -11.07 -2.86
N PHE A 94 10.62 -11.74 -3.99
CA PHE A 94 11.02 -13.14 -4.21
C PHE A 94 12.53 -13.33 -4.13
N LEU A 95 13.32 -12.43 -4.71
CA LEU A 95 14.77 -12.47 -4.63
C LEU A 95 15.26 -12.35 -3.19
N ASP A 96 14.61 -11.49 -2.39
CA ASP A 96 14.93 -11.34 -0.97
C ASP A 96 14.64 -12.62 -0.18
N ASP A 97 13.41 -13.14 -0.30
CA ASP A 97 12.99 -14.36 0.38
C ASP A 97 13.81 -15.57 -0.09
N TYR A 98 14.15 -15.65 -1.38
CA TYR A 98 15.00 -16.68 -1.94
C TYR A 98 16.40 -16.68 -1.28
N ILE A 99 17.02 -15.52 -1.13
CA ILE A 99 18.32 -15.39 -0.47
C ILE A 99 18.22 -15.83 1.00
N LYS A 100 17.17 -15.44 1.71
CA LYS A 100 16.94 -15.80 3.12
C LYS A 100 16.75 -17.31 3.31
N ILE A 101 15.94 -17.94 2.46
CA ILE A 101 15.53 -19.34 2.63
C ILE A 101 16.56 -20.30 2.01
N PHE A 102 16.94 -20.10 0.75
CA PHE A 102 17.76 -21.05 0.01
C PHE A 102 19.27 -20.84 0.19
N LYS A 103 19.70 -19.57 0.38
CA LYS A 103 21.12 -19.27 0.67
C LYS A 103 21.40 -19.15 2.17
N HIS A 104 20.40 -19.36 3.03
CA HIS A 104 20.50 -19.26 4.49
C HIS A 104 21.14 -17.95 4.98
N ASN A 105 21.01 -16.87 4.19
CA ASN A 105 21.49 -15.56 4.56
C ASN A 105 20.37 -14.77 5.24
N LYS A 106 20.46 -14.60 6.55
CA LYS A 106 19.44 -13.92 7.38
C LYS A 106 19.16 -12.48 6.97
N ASP A 107 20.12 -11.79 6.35
CA ASP A 107 20.00 -10.38 5.96
C ASP A 107 19.23 -10.20 4.65
N GLY A 108 19.10 -11.27 3.84
CA GLY A 108 18.40 -11.20 2.55
C GLY A 108 19.10 -10.30 1.53
N LEU A 109 18.30 -9.59 0.73
CA LEU A 109 18.79 -8.62 -0.25
C LEU A 109 19.24 -7.34 0.46
N HIS A 110 20.40 -6.82 0.05
CA HIS A 110 20.94 -5.60 0.64
C HIS A 110 19.92 -4.43 0.57
N PRO A 111 19.71 -3.67 1.67
CA PRO A 111 18.67 -2.63 1.73
C PRO A 111 18.74 -1.60 0.59
N LYS A 112 19.96 -1.21 0.17
CA LYS A 112 20.14 -0.29 -0.97
C LYS A 112 19.62 -0.87 -2.29
N ALA A 113 19.75 -2.19 -2.51
CA ALA A 113 19.25 -2.83 -3.72
C ALA A 113 17.71 -2.89 -3.72
N LYS A 114 17.07 -3.12 -2.56
CA LYS A 114 15.61 -3.03 -2.42
C LYS A 114 15.11 -1.63 -2.77
N ILE A 115 15.70 -0.60 -2.16
CA ILE A 115 15.35 0.79 -2.44
C ILE A 115 15.56 1.15 -3.91
N ALA A 116 16.69 0.73 -4.49
CA ALA A 116 16.95 0.96 -5.92
C ALA A 116 15.88 0.33 -6.81
N GLY A 117 15.48 -0.92 -6.55
CA GLY A 117 14.38 -1.58 -7.28
C GLY A 117 13.04 -0.86 -7.15
N GLN A 118 12.72 -0.34 -5.98
CA GLN A 118 11.51 0.47 -5.72
C GLN A 118 11.57 1.80 -6.48
N MET A 119 12.70 2.49 -6.44
CA MET A 119 12.92 3.77 -7.15
C MET A 119 12.83 3.60 -8.67
N VAL A 120 13.41 2.53 -9.23
CA VAL A 120 13.35 2.25 -10.67
C VAL A 120 11.92 2.08 -11.12
N LEU A 121 11.10 1.30 -10.41
CA LEU A 121 9.69 1.18 -10.76
C LEU A 121 8.95 2.51 -10.61
N GLY A 122 9.21 3.26 -9.54
CA GLY A 122 8.63 4.59 -9.33
C GLY A 122 8.94 5.54 -10.49
N LEU A 123 10.18 5.53 -10.99
CA LEU A 123 10.58 6.29 -12.17
C LEU A 123 9.86 5.81 -13.44
N ILE A 124 9.78 4.50 -13.67
CA ILE A 124 9.05 3.93 -14.81
C ILE A 124 7.59 4.39 -14.78
N VAL A 125 6.90 4.24 -13.65
CA VAL A 125 5.50 4.66 -13.51
C VAL A 125 5.34 6.17 -13.69
N GLY A 126 6.15 6.99 -13.02
CA GLY A 126 6.07 8.45 -13.11
C GLY A 126 6.35 8.97 -14.52
N LEU A 127 7.39 8.44 -15.18
CA LEU A 127 7.75 8.84 -16.55
C LEU A 127 6.72 8.35 -17.57
N THR A 128 6.20 7.15 -17.43
CA THR A 128 5.17 6.65 -18.35
C THR A 128 3.86 7.42 -18.23
N LEU A 129 3.44 7.82 -17.02
CA LEU A 129 2.29 8.72 -16.82
C LEU A 129 2.56 10.12 -17.44
N TYR A 130 3.79 10.60 -17.34
CA TYR A 130 4.20 11.84 -18.01
C TYR A 130 4.18 11.72 -19.54
N LEU A 131 4.65 10.63 -20.11
CA LEU A 131 4.76 10.46 -21.56
C LEU A 131 3.47 9.98 -22.23
N SER A 132 2.64 9.21 -21.50
CA SER A 132 1.41 8.62 -22.05
C SER A 132 0.39 9.69 -22.44
N PRO A 133 -0.13 9.68 -23.67
CA PRO A 133 -1.24 10.53 -24.07
C PRO A 133 -2.59 10.13 -23.42
N ASP A 134 -2.70 8.89 -22.94
CA ASP A 134 -3.93 8.34 -22.34
C ASP A 134 -4.04 8.65 -20.83
N ALA A 135 -2.96 9.14 -20.22
CA ALA A 135 -2.96 9.57 -18.82
C ALA A 135 -3.54 10.99 -18.72
N VAL A 136 -4.85 11.10 -18.93
CA VAL A 136 -5.58 12.38 -18.93
C VAL A 136 -6.63 12.39 -17.83
N ILE A 137 -6.74 13.55 -17.22
CA ILE A 137 -7.85 13.91 -16.33
C ILE A 137 -8.84 14.74 -17.16
N ARG A 138 -10.11 14.57 -16.94
CA ARG A 138 -11.10 15.50 -17.49
C ARG A 138 -11.45 16.52 -16.41
N GLU A 139 -11.05 17.76 -16.64
CA GLU A 139 -11.53 18.89 -15.86
C GLU A 139 -12.91 19.30 -16.35
N ASN A 140 -13.84 19.54 -15.42
CA ASN A 140 -15.13 20.14 -15.72
C ASN A 140 -14.90 21.64 -15.91
N ILE A 141 -14.57 22.05 -17.13
CA ILE A 141 -14.46 23.48 -17.47
C ILE A 141 -15.87 24.01 -17.64
N THR A 142 -16.36 24.76 -16.66
CA THR A 142 -17.61 25.50 -16.77
C THR A 142 -17.36 26.73 -17.63
N LYS A 143 -17.71 26.68 -18.90
CA LYS A 143 -17.71 27.87 -19.77
C LYS A 143 -19.14 28.46 -19.79
N THR A 144 -19.28 29.64 -19.23
CA THR A 144 -20.51 30.44 -19.38
C THR A 144 -20.50 31.06 -20.77
N ARG A 145 -21.42 30.68 -21.61
CA ARG A 145 -21.63 31.32 -22.93
C ARG A 145 -22.97 32.03 -22.91
N THR A 146 -22.93 33.33 -23.09
CA THR A 146 -24.13 34.15 -23.25
C THR A 146 -24.66 33.95 -24.66
N VAL A 147 -25.80 33.29 -24.80
CA VAL A 147 -26.54 33.17 -26.05
C VAL A 147 -27.89 33.77 -25.80
N ASP A 148 -28.25 34.80 -26.55
CA ASP A 148 -29.56 35.49 -26.52
C ASP A 148 -30.08 35.89 -25.11
N LYS A 149 -29.26 36.63 -24.35
CA LYS A 149 -29.59 37.10 -22.98
C LYS A 149 -29.87 36.00 -21.92
N SER A 150 -29.67 34.74 -22.26
CA SER A 150 -29.68 33.64 -21.29
C SER A 150 -28.27 33.10 -21.10
N GLU A 151 -27.86 32.94 -19.86
CA GLU A 151 -26.59 32.27 -19.52
C GLU A 151 -26.78 30.76 -19.65
N VAL A 152 -26.21 30.18 -20.71
CA VAL A 152 -26.17 28.74 -20.88
C VAL A 152 -24.83 28.23 -20.32
N ILE A 153 -24.90 27.52 -19.23
CA ILE A 153 -23.73 26.85 -18.62
C ILE A 153 -23.42 25.60 -19.43
N ILE A 154 -22.39 25.68 -20.29
CA ILE A 154 -21.91 24.51 -21.04
C ILE A 154 -20.80 23.86 -20.24
N HIS A 155 -21.06 22.69 -19.67
CA HIS A 155 -20.06 21.84 -19.09
C HIS A 155 -19.32 21.12 -20.21
N LYS A 156 -18.23 21.70 -20.68
CA LYS A 156 -17.34 21.04 -21.65
C LYS A 156 -16.23 20.31 -20.91
N SER A 157 -16.26 19.00 -20.94
CA SER A 157 -15.23 18.15 -20.35
C SER A 157 -14.18 17.86 -21.42
N GLU A 158 -13.05 18.54 -21.35
CA GLU A 158 -11.92 18.28 -22.25
C GLU A 158 -10.87 17.40 -21.54
N PRO A 159 -10.28 16.39 -22.24
CA PRO A 159 -9.20 15.63 -21.67
C PRO A 159 -7.95 16.51 -21.59
N VAL A 160 -7.49 16.79 -20.38
CA VAL A 160 -6.32 17.62 -20.11
C VAL A 160 -5.26 16.78 -19.41
N LYS A 161 -4.03 16.88 -19.85
CA LYS A 161 -2.88 16.34 -19.16
C LYS A 161 -2.55 17.26 -17.99
N SER A 162 -2.77 16.80 -16.78
CA SER A 162 -2.66 17.63 -15.58
C SER A 162 -1.86 16.94 -14.48
N THR A 163 -1.17 17.76 -13.70
CA THR A 163 -0.46 17.34 -12.48
C THR A 163 -1.31 17.55 -11.23
N ILE A 164 -2.63 17.64 -11.38
CA ILE A 164 -3.54 17.84 -10.25
C ILE A 164 -3.74 16.53 -9.52
N THR A 165 -3.70 16.57 -8.20
CA THR A 165 -4.00 15.45 -7.32
C THR A 165 -5.03 15.85 -6.27
N THR A 166 -5.67 14.83 -5.66
CA THR A 166 -6.63 15.05 -4.59
C THR A 166 -5.91 15.17 -3.24
N ILE A 167 -6.18 16.26 -2.53
CA ILE A 167 -5.67 16.52 -1.19
C ILE A 167 -6.81 16.53 -0.17
N PRO A 168 -6.66 15.87 1.01
CA PRO A 168 -7.68 15.90 2.06
C PRO A 168 -7.72 17.25 2.77
N PHE A 169 -8.87 17.62 3.36
CA PHE A 169 -9.11 18.80 4.21
C PHE A 169 -9.04 20.15 3.52
N PHE A 170 -8.81 20.25 2.22
CA PHE A 170 -8.77 21.52 1.50
C PHE A 170 -10.03 21.74 0.68
N LYS A 171 -10.43 23.02 0.57
CA LYS A 171 -11.56 23.41 -0.30
C LYS A 171 -11.22 23.02 -1.75
N ASN A 172 -12.16 22.42 -2.44
CA ASN A 172 -12.05 21.87 -3.80
C ASN A 172 -11.21 20.58 -3.92
N ASN A 173 -10.60 20.07 -2.84
CA ASN A 173 -9.83 18.81 -2.80
C ASN A 173 -8.73 18.69 -3.87
N ASN A 174 -8.29 19.78 -4.49
CA ASN A 174 -7.34 19.79 -5.60
C ASN A 174 -6.03 20.48 -5.23
N LEU A 175 -4.92 19.86 -5.56
CA LEU A 175 -3.57 20.41 -5.49
C LEU A 175 -2.88 20.20 -6.83
N SER A 176 -2.33 21.26 -7.41
CA SER A 176 -1.55 21.20 -8.65
C SER A 176 -0.06 21.28 -8.37
N TYR A 177 0.69 20.26 -8.74
CA TYR A 177 2.16 20.31 -8.63
C TYR A 177 2.76 21.42 -9.52
N THR A 178 2.11 21.72 -10.64
CA THR A 178 2.53 22.84 -11.51
C THR A 178 2.34 24.21 -10.83
N GLU A 179 1.26 24.39 -10.04
CA GLU A 179 1.04 25.62 -9.30
C GLU A 179 2.03 25.77 -8.14
N ILE A 180 2.39 24.69 -7.46
CA ILE A 180 3.44 24.70 -6.43
C ILE A 180 4.76 25.20 -7.03
N MET A 181 5.05 24.84 -8.28
CA MET A 181 6.27 25.24 -8.99
C MET A 181 6.12 26.56 -9.78
N SER A 182 5.13 27.39 -9.46
CA SER A 182 4.90 28.69 -10.12
C SER A 182 6.11 29.63 -10.06
N PHE A 183 6.92 29.52 -9.02
CA PHE A 183 8.16 30.31 -8.85
C PHE A 183 9.22 30.02 -9.92
N CYS A 184 9.12 28.89 -10.66
CA CYS A 184 10.02 28.54 -11.76
C CYS A 184 9.70 29.30 -13.06
N GLY A 185 8.73 30.21 -13.08
CA GLY A 185 8.39 31.05 -14.22
C GLY A 185 8.01 30.25 -15.47
N PRO A 186 8.71 30.43 -16.61
CA PRO A 186 8.39 29.75 -17.88
C PRO A 186 8.55 28.22 -17.80
N TYR A 187 9.35 27.70 -16.86
CA TYR A 187 9.60 26.27 -16.69
C TYR A 187 8.64 25.58 -15.71
N LYS A 188 7.61 26.28 -15.19
CA LYS A 188 6.67 25.74 -14.19
C LYS A 188 6.06 24.40 -14.55
N ASN A 189 5.73 24.18 -15.83
CA ASN A 189 5.11 22.92 -16.27
C ASN A 189 6.12 21.75 -16.21
N ALA A 190 7.34 21.95 -16.67
CA ALA A 190 8.38 20.92 -16.61
C ALA A 190 8.77 20.62 -15.14
N ALA A 191 8.89 21.67 -14.30
CA ALA A 191 9.18 21.53 -12.89
C ALA A 191 8.04 20.84 -12.12
N GLY A 192 6.77 21.11 -12.46
CA GLY A 192 5.61 20.44 -11.89
C GLY A 192 5.57 18.94 -12.20
N TRP A 193 5.88 18.56 -13.44
CA TRP A 193 6.00 17.16 -13.79
C TRP A 193 7.20 16.46 -13.15
N LEU A 194 8.32 17.14 -13.03
CA LEU A 194 9.47 16.62 -12.29
C LEU A 194 9.11 16.36 -10.83
N LEU A 195 8.42 17.31 -10.18
CA LEU A 195 7.95 17.14 -8.81
C LEU A 195 6.97 15.97 -8.69
N PHE A 196 6.05 15.81 -9.64
CA PHE A 196 5.12 14.67 -9.69
C PHE A 196 5.89 13.33 -9.75
N VAL A 197 6.93 13.22 -10.59
CA VAL A 197 7.75 12.00 -10.69
C VAL A 197 8.49 11.74 -9.37
N ILE A 198 9.05 12.77 -8.74
CA ILE A 198 9.73 12.65 -7.44
C ILE A 198 8.73 12.15 -6.37
N VAL A 199 7.55 12.75 -6.30
CA VAL A 199 6.49 12.32 -5.37
C VAL A 199 6.07 10.88 -5.65
N THR A 200 5.92 10.49 -6.92
CA THR A 200 5.61 9.11 -7.31
C THR A 200 6.64 8.12 -6.76
N VAL A 201 7.92 8.39 -6.93
CA VAL A 201 9.02 7.55 -6.40
C VAL A 201 8.96 7.48 -4.89
N LEU A 202 8.78 8.62 -4.22
CA LEU A 202 8.71 8.68 -2.75
C LEU A 202 7.51 7.89 -2.21
N VAL A 203 6.33 8.06 -2.80
CA VAL A 203 5.11 7.38 -2.37
C VAL A 203 5.23 5.87 -2.54
N ILE A 204 5.66 5.40 -3.71
CA ILE A 204 5.82 3.97 -3.98
C ILE A 204 6.83 3.35 -3.01
N THR A 205 7.98 4.02 -2.80
CA THR A 205 9.00 3.55 -1.86
C THR A 205 8.49 3.55 -0.42
N ALA A 206 7.84 4.62 0.02
CA ALA A 206 7.34 4.74 1.39
C ALA A 206 6.25 3.70 1.71
N VAL A 207 5.26 3.56 0.81
CA VAL A 207 4.14 2.62 1.03
C VAL A 207 4.61 1.17 0.94
N SER A 208 5.52 0.84 0.02
CA SER A 208 6.09 -0.51 -0.10
C SER A 208 6.86 -0.91 1.17
N ASN A 209 7.71 -0.04 1.69
CA ASN A 209 8.42 -0.31 2.94
C ASN A 209 7.49 -0.27 4.16
N GLY A 210 6.49 0.62 4.18
CA GLY A 210 5.47 0.67 5.23
C GLY A 210 4.65 -0.61 5.33
N ALA A 211 4.24 -1.17 4.20
CA ALA A 211 3.55 -2.45 4.14
C ALA A 211 4.44 -3.61 4.63
N ASN A 212 5.73 -3.59 4.27
CA ASN A 212 6.70 -4.57 4.73
C ASN A 212 6.92 -4.50 6.25
N LEU A 213 7.00 -3.30 6.84
CA LEU A 213 7.08 -3.13 8.29
C LEU A 213 5.79 -3.54 9.01
N ASN A 214 4.64 -3.45 8.34
CA ASN A 214 3.35 -3.86 8.89
C ASN A 214 3.14 -5.39 8.84
N ASP A 215 3.98 -6.15 8.14
CA ASP A 215 3.94 -7.63 8.07
C ASP A 215 4.70 -8.28 9.24
N GLY A 216 4.43 -7.82 10.46
CA GLY A 216 5.06 -8.34 11.68
C GLY A 216 4.19 -9.27 12.52
N MET A 217 2.89 -9.36 12.21
CA MET A 217 1.91 -10.18 12.92
C MET A 217 0.99 -10.93 11.98
N ASP A 218 0.52 -12.10 12.44
CA ASP A 218 -0.39 -12.96 11.71
C ASP A 218 -1.66 -12.20 11.27
N GLY A 219 -1.90 -12.15 9.96
CA GLY A 219 -3.06 -11.51 9.35
C GLY A 219 -3.07 -9.98 9.31
N MET A 220 -2.12 -9.30 9.95
CA MET A 220 -2.17 -7.85 10.10
C MET A 220 -2.01 -7.13 8.76
N ALA A 221 -0.95 -7.44 8.01
CA ALA A 221 -0.69 -6.82 6.71
C ALA A 221 -1.77 -7.15 5.68
N ALA A 222 -2.21 -8.41 5.63
CA ALA A 222 -3.25 -8.86 4.69
C ALA A 222 -4.59 -8.16 4.96
N GLY A 223 -5.03 -8.08 6.22
CA GLY A 223 -6.30 -7.44 6.57
C GLY A 223 -6.28 -5.93 6.36
N ASN A 224 -5.23 -5.24 6.83
CA ASN A 224 -5.08 -3.80 6.60
C ASN A 224 -5.08 -3.48 5.10
N SER A 225 -4.33 -4.25 4.30
CA SER A 225 -4.24 -4.05 2.85
C SER A 225 -5.54 -4.34 2.11
N ALA A 226 -6.34 -5.32 2.58
CA ALA A 226 -7.67 -5.58 2.04
C ALA A 226 -8.59 -4.36 2.22
N ILE A 227 -8.57 -3.74 3.41
CA ILE A 227 -9.38 -2.54 3.71
C ILE A 227 -8.91 -1.36 2.85
N ILE A 228 -7.60 -1.11 2.76
CA ILE A 228 -7.01 -0.04 1.95
C ILE A 228 -7.34 -0.25 0.48
N GLY A 229 -7.16 -1.47 -0.04
CA GLY A 229 -7.46 -1.83 -1.43
C GLY A 229 -8.93 -1.66 -1.79
N LEU A 230 -9.85 -1.97 -0.86
CA LEU A 230 -11.29 -1.75 -1.03
C LEU A 230 -11.60 -0.25 -1.21
N VAL A 231 -11.00 0.62 -0.38
CA VAL A 231 -11.20 2.07 -0.48
C VAL A 231 -10.62 2.62 -1.78
N LEU A 232 -9.41 2.22 -2.16
CA LEU A 232 -8.82 2.64 -3.44
C LEU A 232 -9.64 2.15 -4.64
N GLY A 233 -10.16 0.92 -4.59
CA GLY A 233 -11.07 0.38 -5.60
C GLY A 233 -12.37 1.18 -5.69
N LEU A 234 -12.95 1.56 -4.55
CA LEU A 234 -14.13 2.44 -4.49
C LEU A 234 -13.82 3.81 -5.09
N LEU A 235 -12.67 4.42 -4.75
CA LEU A 235 -12.26 5.71 -5.30
C LEU A 235 -12.00 5.64 -6.81
N ALA A 236 -11.42 4.54 -7.31
CA ALA A 236 -11.26 4.29 -8.73
C ALA A 236 -12.62 4.20 -9.45
N TYR A 237 -13.59 3.48 -8.85
CA TYR A 237 -14.94 3.36 -9.36
C TYR A 237 -15.66 4.73 -9.43
N VAL A 238 -15.63 5.47 -8.33
CA VAL A 238 -16.26 6.79 -8.26
C VAL A 238 -15.61 7.77 -9.23
N SER A 239 -14.28 7.77 -9.35
CA SER A 239 -13.54 8.61 -10.31
C SER A 239 -13.84 8.24 -11.77
N SER A 240 -14.35 7.04 -12.04
CA SER A 240 -14.74 6.61 -13.39
C SER A 240 -16.11 7.06 -13.85
N HIS A 241 -16.93 7.63 -12.95
CA HIS A 241 -18.30 8.05 -13.22
C HIS A 241 -18.47 9.56 -12.94
N ILE A 242 -18.81 10.30 -13.97
CA ILE A 242 -18.89 11.77 -13.89
C ILE A 242 -19.85 12.27 -12.80
N GLN A 243 -20.99 11.59 -12.61
CA GLN A 243 -21.99 11.96 -11.60
C GLN A 243 -21.44 11.79 -10.17
N PHE A 244 -20.78 10.66 -9.89
CA PHE A 244 -20.19 10.39 -8.58
C PHE A 244 -18.95 11.25 -8.32
N ALA A 245 -18.13 11.47 -9.35
CA ALA A 245 -16.96 12.34 -9.25
C ALA A 245 -17.39 13.77 -8.88
N ASN A 246 -18.41 14.31 -9.55
CA ASN A 246 -18.99 15.62 -9.22
C ASN A 246 -19.62 15.65 -7.82
N TYR A 247 -20.33 14.58 -7.42
CA TYR A 247 -20.93 14.50 -6.09
C TYR A 247 -19.88 14.55 -4.96
N LEU A 248 -18.76 13.87 -5.11
CA LEU A 248 -17.67 13.88 -4.13
C LEU A 248 -16.66 15.00 -4.37
N ASN A 249 -16.84 15.82 -5.39
CA ASN A 249 -15.90 16.89 -5.77
C ASN A 249 -14.47 16.37 -5.98
N ILE A 250 -14.36 15.25 -6.70
CA ILE A 250 -13.09 14.65 -7.10
C ILE A 250 -12.94 14.62 -8.61
N MET A 251 -11.72 14.44 -9.10
CA MET A 251 -11.44 14.39 -10.53
C MET A 251 -12.11 13.21 -11.21
N TYR A 252 -12.69 13.44 -12.37
CA TYR A 252 -13.16 12.40 -13.26
C TYR A 252 -11.99 11.87 -14.10
N ILE A 253 -11.70 10.58 -14.00
CA ILE A 253 -10.59 9.90 -14.68
C ILE A 253 -11.15 8.86 -15.65
N PRO A 254 -11.20 9.17 -16.97
CA PRO A 254 -11.69 8.23 -17.96
C PRO A 254 -10.88 6.95 -17.97
N GLY A 255 -11.56 5.80 -17.94
CA GLY A 255 -10.91 4.49 -18.00
C GLY A 255 -10.36 3.96 -16.68
N SER A 256 -10.48 4.70 -15.56
CA SER A 256 -10.14 4.17 -14.22
C SER A 256 -11.04 3.01 -13.79
N GLN A 257 -12.13 2.79 -14.49
CA GLN A 257 -13.03 1.65 -14.30
C GLN A 257 -12.32 0.28 -14.44
N GLU A 258 -11.31 0.15 -15.30
CA GLU A 258 -10.55 -1.11 -15.42
C GLU A 258 -9.69 -1.38 -14.18
N LEU A 259 -9.29 -0.33 -13.45
CA LEU A 259 -8.58 -0.46 -12.17
C LEU A 259 -9.46 -1.06 -11.07
N VAL A 260 -10.80 -0.91 -11.18
CA VAL A 260 -11.75 -1.53 -10.25
C VAL A 260 -11.66 -3.05 -10.31
N ILE A 261 -11.46 -3.62 -11.51
CA ILE A 261 -11.31 -5.06 -11.69
C ILE A 261 -10.03 -5.53 -11.00
N PHE A 262 -8.92 -4.79 -11.18
CA PHE A 262 -7.67 -5.08 -10.50
C PHE A 262 -7.79 -4.97 -8.97
N ALA A 263 -8.37 -3.88 -8.47
CA ALA A 263 -8.58 -3.67 -7.04
C ALA A 263 -9.49 -4.76 -6.44
N SER A 264 -10.51 -5.22 -7.17
CA SER A 264 -11.39 -6.31 -6.74
C SER A 264 -10.63 -7.64 -6.66
N ALA A 265 -9.78 -7.95 -7.65
CA ALA A 265 -8.91 -9.13 -7.61
C ALA A 265 -7.91 -9.03 -6.44
N PHE A 266 -7.33 -7.86 -6.21
CA PHE A 266 -6.44 -7.61 -5.09
C PHE A 266 -7.11 -7.88 -3.74
N VAL A 267 -8.31 -7.32 -3.51
CA VAL A 267 -9.08 -7.54 -2.27
C VAL A 267 -9.45 -9.01 -2.11
N GLY A 268 -9.90 -9.66 -3.19
CA GLY A 268 -10.21 -11.10 -3.18
C GLY A 268 -9.00 -11.96 -2.83
N ALA A 269 -7.82 -11.64 -3.38
CA ALA A 269 -6.57 -12.32 -3.07
C ALA A 269 -6.17 -12.12 -1.60
N MET A 270 -6.31 -10.89 -1.06
CA MET A 270 -6.01 -10.61 0.36
C MET A 270 -6.91 -11.39 1.31
N ILE A 271 -8.22 -11.41 1.06
CA ILE A 271 -9.19 -12.14 1.89
C ILE A 271 -8.94 -13.66 1.77
N GLY A 272 -8.67 -14.16 0.58
CA GLY A 272 -8.35 -15.57 0.39
C GLY A 272 -7.02 -15.97 1.06
N PHE A 273 -6.01 -15.11 1.02
CA PHE A 273 -4.74 -15.34 1.71
C PHE A 273 -4.91 -15.29 3.23
N LEU A 274 -5.76 -14.40 3.74
CA LEU A 274 -6.05 -14.27 5.16
C LEU A 274 -6.62 -15.56 5.77
N TRP A 275 -7.27 -16.40 4.97
CA TRP A 275 -7.73 -17.72 5.41
C TRP A 275 -6.61 -18.59 6.00
N TYR A 276 -5.40 -18.47 5.49
CA TYR A 276 -4.23 -19.22 5.95
C TYR A 276 -3.28 -18.39 6.83
N ASN A 277 -3.30 -17.07 6.68
CA ASN A 277 -2.41 -16.16 7.37
C ASN A 277 -3.00 -15.61 8.67
N ALA A 278 -4.33 -15.74 8.92
CA ALA A 278 -4.92 -15.38 10.20
C ALA A 278 -4.34 -16.23 11.35
N TYR A 279 -4.27 -15.65 12.54
CA TYR A 279 -3.73 -16.31 13.73
C TYR A 279 -4.48 -17.61 14.10
N PRO A 280 -3.79 -18.73 14.35
CA PRO A 280 -2.35 -18.96 14.12
C PRO A 280 -2.02 -19.19 12.65
N ALA A 281 -1.08 -18.43 12.11
CA ALA A 281 -0.74 -18.46 10.69
C ALA A 281 -0.18 -19.82 10.25
N GLN A 282 -0.65 -20.30 9.11
CA GLN A 282 -0.16 -21.52 8.46
C GLN A 282 0.92 -21.22 7.41
N ILE A 283 1.03 -19.95 6.99
CA ILE A 283 2.04 -19.43 6.06
C ILE A 283 2.26 -17.94 6.33
N PHE A 284 3.52 -17.50 6.24
CA PHE A 284 3.86 -16.09 6.27
C PHE A 284 3.92 -15.49 4.86
N MET A 285 3.58 -14.21 4.77
CA MET A 285 3.55 -13.49 3.51
C MET A 285 4.94 -13.36 2.90
N GLY A 286 5.94 -13.04 3.71
CA GLY A 286 7.30 -12.75 3.30
C GLY A 286 7.44 -11.42 2.55
N ASP A 287 8.69 -11.08 2.21
CA ASP A 287 8.98 -9.87 1.43
C ASP A 287 8.38 -9.94 0.01
N THR A 288 8.21 -11.15 -0.54
CA THR A 288 7.50 -11.41 -1.80
C THR A 288 6.10 -10.82 -1.79
N GLY A 289 5.37 -10.98 -0.69
CA GLY A 289 4.00 -10.47 -0.58
C GLY A 289 3.95 -9.03 -0.10
N SER A 290 4.63 -8.73 0.99
CA SER A 290 4.51 -7.42 1.67
C SER A 290 5.01 -6.25 0.81
N LEU A 291 6.12 -6.41 0.08
CA LEU A 291 6.57 -5.39 -0.88
C LEU A 291 5.60 -5.26 -2.05
N THR A 292 5.06 -6.38 -2.53
CA THR A 292 4.10 -6.38 -3.66
C THR A 292 2.83 -5.64 -3.31
N ILE A 293 2.21 -5.93 -2.17
CA ILE A 293 0.97 -5.26 -1.76
C ILE A 293 1.17 -3.76 -1.54
N GLY A 294 2.29 -3.37 -0.92
CA GLY A 294 2.61 -1.96 -0.73
C GLY A 294 2.87 -1.23 -2.05
N GLY A 295 3.59 -1.87 -2.98
CA GLY A 295 3.80 -1.36 -4.35
C GLY A 295 2.50 -1.19 -5.11
N ILE A 296 1.60 -2.19 -5.05
CA ILE A 296 0.26 -2.13 -5.66
C ILE A 296 -0.55 -0.95 -5.11
N ILE A 297 -0.61 -0.79 -3.78
CA ILE A 297 -1.33 0.31 -3.12
C ILE A 297 -0.77 1.67 -3.58
N GLY A 298 0.56 1.83 -3.58
CA GLY A 298 1.22 3.07 -4.00
C GLY A 298 0.93 3.42 -5.45
N VAL A 299 1.12 2.48 -6.38
CA VAL A 299 0.90 2.70 -7.81
C VAL A 299 -0.58 2.93 -8.13
N LEU A 300 -1.49 2.16 -7.51
CA LEU A 300 -2.92 2.35 -7.70
C LEU A 300 -3.35 3.76 -7.29
N ALA A 301 -2.87 4.26 -6.14
CA ALA A 301 -3.18 5.61 -5.68
C ALA A 301 -2.62 6.69 -6.61
N ILE A 302 -1.42 6.52 -7.16
CA ILE A 302 -0.82 7.42 -8.15
C ILE A 302 -1.67 7.48 -9.42
N ILE A 303 -2.05 6.33 -9.99
CA ILE A 303 -2.82 6.29 -11.25
C ILE A 303 -4.19 6.95 -11.11
N ILE A 304 -4.82 6.85 -9.93
CA ILE A 304 -6.11 7.52 -9.66
C ILE A 304 -5.94 8.93 -9.08
N HIS A 305 -4.72 9.46 -9.01
CA HIS A 305 -4.40 10.79 -8.45
C HIS A 305 -4.94 10.98 -7.02
N LYS A 306 -4.67 10.01 -6.16
CA LYS A 306 -5.09 9.98 -4.74
C LYS A 306 -3.91 9.73 -3.80
N GLU A 307 -2.69 9.96 -4.26
CA GLU A 307 -1.46 9.69 -3.51
C GLU A 307 -1.38 10.51 -2.22
N LEU A 308 -1.92 11.73 -2.20
CA LEU A 308 -1.93 12.57 -0.99
C LEU A 308 -2.98 12.16 0.05
N LEU A 309 -3.88 11.23 -0.29
CA LEU A 309 -4.77 10.59 0.69
C LEU A 309 -4.09 9.43 1.42
N LEU A 310 -3.00 8.86 0.87
CA LEU A 310 -2.32 7.70 1.45
C LEU A 310 -1.77 7.92 2.86
N PRO A 311 -1.21 9.09 3.25
CA PRO A 311 -0.78 9.30 4.63
C PRO A 311 -1.91 9.09 5.65
N LEU A 312 -3.16 9.37 5.25
CA LEU A 312 -4.34 9.14 6.08
C LEU A 312 -4.84 7.70 5.93
N LEU A 313 -5.07 7.23 4.71
CA LEU A 313 -5.60 5.89 4.42
C LEU A 313 -4.65 4.77 4.89
N CYS A 314 -3.36 4.93 4.65
CA CYS A 314 -2.30 4.04 5.11
C CYS A 314 -1.68 4.51 6.44
N GLY A 315 -2.40 5.23 7.27
CA GLY A 315 -1.89 5.82 8.52
C GLY A 315 -1.30 4.78 9.46
N VAL A 316 -1.80 3.54 9.45
CA VAL A 316 -1.19 2.43 10.20
C VAL A 316 0.23 2.15 9.68
N PHE A 317 0.46 2.04 8.37
CA PHE A 317 1.79 1.84 7.79
C PHE A 317 2.72 3.01 8.11
N LEU A 318 2.17 4.23 8.08
CA LEU A 318 2.91 5.44 8.42
C LEU A 318 3.37 5.42 9.89
N VAL A 319 2.48 5.10 10.83
CA VAL A 319 2.79 5.02 12.26
C VAL A 319 3.83 3.93 12.56
N GLU A 320 3.72 2.76 11.92
CA GLU A 320 4.71 1.69 12.01
C GLU A 320 6.09 2.20 11.56
N SER A 321 6.16 2.80 10.38
CA SER A 321 7.41 3.32 9.81
C SER A 321 8.01 4.44 10.67
N LEU A 322 7.18 5.39 11.11
CA LEU A 322 7.63 6.49 11.98
C LEU A 322 8.15 5.97 13.32
N SER A 323 7.51 4.95 13.90
CA SER A 323 7.97 4.36 15.17
C SER A 323 9.39 3.83 15.06
N VAL A 324 9.73 3.20 13.93
CA VAL A 324 11.08 2.67 13.65
C VAL A 324 12.08 3.82 13.44
N ILE A 325 11.73 4.79 12.60
CA ILE A 325 12.61 5.94 12.31
C ILE A 325 12.94 6.70 13.61
N LEU A 326 11.91 7.05 14.38
CA LEU A 326 12.08 7.78 15.64
C LEU A 326 12.92 6.98 16.65
N GLN A 327 12.68 5.67 16.77
CA GLN A 327 13.46 4.80 17.64
C GLN A 327 14.93 4.79 17.26
N VAL A 328 15.24 4.61 15.97
CA VAL A 328 16.62 4.54 15.46
C VAL A 328 17.36 5.85 15.70
N GLU A 329 16.72 6.99 15.39
CA GLU A 329 17.35 8.29 15.59
C GLU A 329 17.55 8.61 17.09
N TYR A 330 16.56 8.28 17.92
CA TYR A 330 16.68 8.47 19.37
C TYR A 330 17.78 7.59 19.98
N PHE A 331 17.89 6.35 19.51
CA PHE A 331 18.97 5.44 19.93
C PHE A 331 20.36 5.95 19.51
N LYS A 332 20.51 6.43 18.27
CA LYS A 332 21.76 7.03 17.79
C LYS A 332 22.15 8.27 18.61
N LEU A 333 21.18 9.11 18.97
CA LEU A 333 21.40 10.29 19.82
C LEU A 333 21.89 9.89 21.20
N GLY A 334 21.29 8.85 21.82
CA GLY A 334 21.74 8.30 23.08
C GLY A 334 23.16 7.75 23.01
N LYS A 335 23.45 6.98 21.97
CA LYS A 335 24.80 6.42 21.74
C LYS A 335 25.87 7.52 21.66
N ARG A 336 25.58 8.64 21.00
CA ARG A 336 26.48 9.83 20.92
C ARG A 336 26.71 10.47 22.30
N ARG A 337 25.76 10.32 23.22
CA ARG A 337 25.83 10.85 24.59
C ARG A 337 26.34 9.82 25.62
N GLY A 338 26.74 8.62 25.18
CA GLY A 338 27.19 7.53 26.07
C GLY A 338 26.06 6.87 26.87
N VAL A 339 24.79 7.12 26.52
CA VAL A 339 23.63 6.60 27.25
C VAL A 339 22.85 5.61 26.36
N LYS A 340 22.52 4.43 26.89
CA LYS A 340 21.58 3.51 26.25
C LYS A 340 20.15 4.04 26.46
N GLN A 341 19.51 4.51 25.41
CA GLN A 341 18.13 5.04 25.51
C GLN A 341 17.28 4.60 24.33
N ARG A 342 15.99 4.36 24.56
CA ARG A 342 14.99 3.98 23.59
C ARG A 342 13.68 4.73 23.84
N LEU A 343 12.92 5.01 22.77
CA LEU A 343 11.57 5.57 22.91
C LEU A 343 10.59 4.50 23.35
N PHE A 344 10.48 3.45 22.57
CA PHE A 344 9.55 2.34 22.76
C PHE A 344 10.29 1.11 23.32
N LYS A 345 9.56 0.19 23.92
CA LYS A 345 10.10 -1.11 24.37
C LYS A 345 10.68 -1.89 23.19
N ARG A 346 9.92 -1.92 22.09
CA ARG A 346 10.31 -2.55 20.80
C ARG A 346 9.65 -1.82 19.63
N THR A 347 10.23 -1.89 18.44
CA THR A 347 9.68 -1.34 17.19
C THR A 347 9.79 -2.40 16.09
N PRO A 348 8.86 -2.40 15.12
CA PRO A 348 7.75 -1.47 14.90
C PRO A 348 6.73 -1.42 16.07
N ILE A 349 5.80 -0.44 16.08
CA ILE A 349 4.97 -0.15 17.26
C ILE A 349 4.05 -1.32 17.67
N HIS A 350 3.62 -2.16 16.74
CA HIS A 350 2.84 -3.36 17.06
C HIS A 350 3.59 -4.27 18.05
N ASP A 351 4.91 -4.41 17.93
CA ASP A 351 5.72 -5.20 18.86
C ASP A 351 5.80 -4.59 20.25
N ASN A 352 5.65 -3.27 20.37
CA ASN A 352 5.60 -2.61 21.68
C ASN A 352 4.46 -3.10 22.57
N PHE A 353 3.34 -3.56 21.96
CA PHE A 353 2.19 -4.08 22.67
C PHE A 353 2.37 -5.52 23.18
N ARG A 354 3.34 -6.28 22.65
CA ARG A 354 3.63 -7.66 23.07
C ARG A 354 4.59 -7.74 24.25
N VAL A 355 5.44 -6.72 24.46
CA VAL A 355 6.53 -6.76 25.45
C VAL A 355 6.05 -6.27 26.82
N LEU A 356 6.29 -7.07 27.86
CA LEU A 356 6.08 -6.67 29.24
C LEU A 356 7.16 -5.71 29.73
N PRO A 357 6.85 -4.75 30.63
CA PRO A 357 7.87 -3.90 31.27
C PRO A 357 8.96 -4.67 32.01
N SER A 358 8.62 -5.84 32.58
CA SER A 358 9.58 -6.73 33.27
C SER A 358 10.60 -7.41 32.37
N GLN A 359 10.38 -7.39 31.04
CA GLN A 359 11.29 -7.97 30.04
C GLN A 359 12.28 -6.96 29.47
N LEU A 360 12.24 -5.72 29.97
CA LEU A 360 13.11 -4.65 29.48
C LEU A 360 14.52 -4.76 30.02
N ASP A 361 15.49 -4.30 29.24
CA ASP A 361 16.87 -4.17 29.69
C ASP A 361 16.97 -3.10 30.80
N PRO A 362 17.35 -3.49 32.03
CA PRO A 362 17.41 -2.54 33.16
C PRO A 362 18.44 -1.43 32.95
N ASP A 363 19.47 -1.65 32.12
CA ASP A 363 20.52 -0.66 31.81
C ASP A 363 20.11 0.32 30.72
N CYS A 364 18.90 0.18 30.15
CA CYS A 364 18.39 1.01 29.08
C CYS A 364 17.30 1.95 29.57
N ARG A 365 17.44 3.24 29.31
CA ARG A 365 16.39 4.24 29.62
C ARG A 365 15.32 4.20 28.54
N TYR A 366 14.05 3.95 28.93
CA TYR A 366 12.90 3.95 28.02
C TYR A 366 12.01 5.15 28.30
N VAL A 367 11.56 5.85 27.26
CA VAL A 367 10.60 6.96 27.40
C VAL A 367 9.20 6.39 27.65
N PHE A 368 8.77 5.43 26.82
CA PHE A 368 7.46 4.78 26.91
C PHE A 368 7.56 3.35 27.48
N GLY A 369 8.54 3.08 28.37
CA GLY A 369 8.77 1.75 28.93
C GLY A 369 7.57 1.18 29.69
N ASN A 370 6.78 2.01 30.34
CA ASN A 370 5.58 1.62 31.10
C ASN A 370 4.30 1.56 30.25
N TRP A 371 4.37 1.82 28.94
CA TRP A 371 3.21 1.78 28.06
C TRP A 371 3.40 0.79 26.91
N PRO A 372 2.45 -0.12 26.71
CA PRO A 372 1.35 -0.49 27.63
C PRO A 372 1.87 -1.25 28.85
N ARG A 373 1.11 -1.24 29.96
CA ARG A 373 1.50 -1.91 31.21
C ARG A 373 1.40 -3.43 31.14
N SER A 374 0.52 -3.95 30.28
CA SER A 374 0.30 -5.40 30.09
C SER A 374 0.59 -5.80 28.63
N ALA A 375 1.12 -6.98 28.44
CA ALA A 375 1.24 -7.56 27.10
C ALA A 375 -0.14 -7.90 26.54
N THR A 376 -0.32 -7.65 25.26
CA THR A 376 -1.56 -7.94 24.54
C THR A 376 -1.31 -9.10 23.58
N HIS A 377 -2.24 -10.02 23.49
CA HIS A 377 -2.17 -11.16 22.58
C HIS A 377 -2.16 -10.69 21.12
N GLU A 378 -1.38 -11.36 20.26
CA GLU A 378 -1.15 -10.99 18.85
C GLU A 378 -2.47 -10.81 18.08
N SER A 379 -3.38 -11.77 18.13
CA SER A 379 -4.67 -11.68 17.44
C SER A 379 -5.49 -10.44 17.82
N LYS A 380 -5.43 -10.04 19.10
CA LYS A 380 -6.12 -8.83 19.58
C LYS A 380 -5.47 -7.55 19.05
N ILE A 381 -4.14 -7.53 18.88
CA ILE A 381 -3.42 -6.41 18.29
C ILE A 381 -3.80 -6.31 16.81
N THR A 382 -3.74 -7.42 16.06
CA THR A 382 -4.15 -7.49 14.65
C THR A 382 -5.54 -6.92 14.42
N VAL A 383 -6.54 -7.35 15.19
CA VAL A 383 -7.93 -6.84 15.08
C VAL A 383 -8.02 -5.35 15.40
N ARG A 384 -7.29 -4.86 16.41
CA ARG A 384 -7.25 -3.42 16.73
C ARG A 384 -6.65 -2.59 15.60
N PHE A 385 -5.63 -3.11 14.90
CA PHE A 385 -5.04 -2.46 13.75
C PHE A 385 -6.01 -2.44 12.55
N TRP A 386 -6.79 -3.52 12.34
CA TRP A 386 -7.88 -3.49 11.34
C TRP A 386 -8.92 -2.43 11.67
N ILE A 387 -9.36 -2.35 12.92
CA ILE A 387 -10.32 -1.32 13.37
C ILE A 387 -9.75 0.09 13.14
N ALA A 388 -8.48 0.32 13.48
CA ALA A 388 -7.81 1.59 13.21
C ALA A 388 -7.79 1.90 11.71
N THR A 389 -7.46 0.92 10.87
CA THR A 389 -7.48 1.08 9.40
C THR A 389 -8.88 1.38 8.87
N ILE A 390 -9.94 0.73 9.39
CA ILE A 390 -11.33 1.03 9.03
C ILE A 390 -11.70 2.47 9.41
N LEU A 391 -11.31 2.94 10.60
CA LEU A 391 -11.56 4.31 11.02
C LEU A 391 -10.84 5.33 10.14
N LEU A 392 -9.57 5.07 9.79
CA LEU A 392 -8.80 5.90 8.87
C LEU A 392 -9.38 5.89 7.46
N ALA A 393 -9.86 4.75 6.99
CA ALA A 393 -10.56 4.60 5.72
C ALA A 393 -11.85 5.43 5.67
N ALA A 394 -12.67 5.34 6.72
CA ALA A 394 -13.88 6.16 6.85
C ALA A 394 -13.54 7.65 6.89
N LEU A 395 -12.54 8.04 7.68
CA LEU A 395 -12.06 9.42 7.75
C LEU A 395 -11.57 9.92 6.38
N THR A 396 -10.82 9.09 5.64
CA THR A 396 -10.35 9.44 4.28
C THR A 396 -11.51 9.76 3.35
N ILE A 397 -12.59 8.97 3.38
CA ILE A 397 -13.78 9.23 2.56
C ILE A 397 -14.50 10.50 3.03
N ILE A 398 -14.62 10.71 4.34
CA ILE A 398 -15.27 11.88 4.93
C ILE A 398 -14.54 13.17 4.50
N THR A 399 -13.19 13.17 4.48
CA THR A 399 -12.41 14.37 4.11
C THR A 399 -12.72 14.87 2.71
N LEU A 400 -13.16 14.00 1.79
CA LEU A 400 -13.56 14.39 0.43
C LEU A 400 -14.88 15.20 0.41
N LYS A 401 -15.68 15.12 1.48
CA LYS A 401 -16.96 15.83 1.61
C LYS A 401 -16.87 17.07 2.50
N ILE A 402 -15.79 17.25 3.25
CA ILE A 402 -15.58 18.46 4.07
C ILE A 402 -15.30 19.61 3.11
N ARG A 403 -16.24 20.58 3.06
CA ARG A 403 -16.18 21.77 2.20
C ARG A 403 -15.74 23.01 2.99
#